data_26b7331952b44530262a298084c6ea95
#
_entry.id   26b7331952b44530262a298084c6ea95
#
_cell.length_a   1.000
_cell.length_b   1.000
_cell.length_c   1.000
_cell.angle_alpha   90.00
_cell.angle_beta   90.00
_cell.angle_gamma   90.00
#
_symmetry.space_group_name_H-M   'P 1'
#
loop_
_entity.id
_entity.type
_entity.pdbx_description
1 polymer ?
#
loop_
_entity_poly.entity_id
_entity_poly.type
_entity_poly.pdbx_seq_one_letter_code
_entity_poly.pdbx_strand_id
1 'polypeptide(L)'
;IINLSSVAGLKVSGGVGTVYSATKFAVKAIGEGLRMETAGDNIRVTTLYPGAVESELKFGSSDETSSAAMQAFYQANEIPADSVARAVAYAIEQPADVAVNEITIRPTRQEF
;
A
#
# COMPACT_ATOMS: atom_id res chain seq x y z
N ILE A 1 -10.26 -10.21 3.83
CA ILE A 1 -10.24 -9.10 2.85
C ILE A 1 -8.86 -8.46 2.89
N ILE A 2 -8.24 -8.32 1.72
CA ILE A 2 -6.94 -7.67 1.57
C ILE A 2 -7.13 -6.37 0.77
N ASN A 3 -6.78 -5.25 1.36
CA ASN A 3 -6.80 -3.94 0.70
C ASN A 3 -5.39 -3.46 0.42
N LEU A 4 -5.16 -2.89 -0.76
CA LEU A 4 -3.88 -2.29 -1.11
C LEU A 4 -3.97 -0.77 -1.07
N SER A 5 -3.33 -0.18 -0.06
CA SER A 5 -3.11 1.24 0.03
C SER A 5 -1.69 1.58 -0.50
N SER A 6 -0.94 2.36 0.22
CA SER A 6 0.43 2.79 -0.10
C SER A 6 1.02 3.45 1.14
N VAL A 7 2.34 3.58 1.21
CA VAL A 7 2.96 4.47 2.20
C VAL A 7 2.43 5.90 2.08
N ALA A 8 1.97 6.30 0.89
CA ALA A 8 1.27 7.57 0.68
C ALA A 8 -0.10 7.64 1.38
N GLY A 9 -0.63 6.53 1.89
CA GLY A 9 -1.81 6.47 2.76
C GLY A 9 -1.48 6.64 4.23
N LEU A 10 -0.19 6.78 4.57
CA LEU A 10 0.28 7.00 5.94
C LEU A 10 0.85 8.41 6.14
N LYS A 11 1.35 9.01 5.09
CA LYS A 11 1.82 10.39 5.11
C LYS A 11 1.74 11.01 3.72
N VAL A 12 1.71 12.33 3.67
CA VAL A 12 1.57 13.10 2.44
C VAL A 12 2.91 13.69 2.04
N SER A 13 3.31 13.51 0.77
CA SER A 13 4.53 14.09 0.23
C SER A 13 4.38 15.53 -0.25
N GLY A 14 3.14 16.00 -0.37
CA GLY A 14 2.86 17.34 -0.90
C GLY A 14 2.92 17.39 -2.44
N GLY A 15 2.69 18.57 -2.99
CA GLY A 15 2.70 18.79 -4.43
C GLY A 15 1.78 17.84 -5.18
N VAL A 16 2.30 17.24 -6.24
CA VAL A 16 1.54 16.30 -7.09
C VAL A 16 1.08 15.05 -6.35
N GLY A 17 1.68 14.73 -5.20
CA GLY A 17 1.32 13.55 -4.41
C GLY A 17 0.09 13.71 -3.54
N THR A 18 -0.45 14.93 -3.38
CA THR A 18 -1.53 15.19 -2.41
C THR A 18 -2.81 14.44 -2.74
N VAL A 19 -3.28 14.49 -3.99
CA VAL A 19 -4.52 13.81 -4.40
C VAL A 19 -4.35 12.30 -4.33
N TYR A 20 -3.22 11.79 -4.79
CA TYR A 20 -2.91 10.36 -4.66
C TYR A 20 -2.93 9.92 -3.20
N SER A 21 -2.28 10.67 -2.33
CA SER A 21 -2.31 10.39 -0.88
C SER A 21 -3.74 10.38 -0.34
N ALA A 22 -4.57 11.34 -0.73
CA ALA A 22 -5.96 11.39 -0.29
C ALA A 22 -6.72 10.10 -0.65
N THR A 23 -6.54 9.58 -1.86
CA THR A 23 -7.15 8.30 -2.26
C THR A 23 -6.66 7.13 -1.42
N LYS A 24 -5.36 7.11 -1.08
CA LYS A 24 -4.75 6.05 -0.29
C LYS A 24 -5.11 6.13 1.20
N PHE A 25 -5.27 7.32 1.75
CA PHE A 25 -5.86 7.52 3.08
C PHE A 25 -7.32 7.04 3.12
N ALA A 26 -8.08 7.25 2.04
CA ALA A 26 -9.44 6.72 1.93
C ALA A 26 -9.46 5.19 2.03
N VAL A 27 -8.54 4.50 1.37
CA VAL A 27 -8.41 3.03 1.48
C VAL A 27 -8.13 2.61 2.93
N LYS A 28 -7.29 3.35 3.65
CA LYS A 28 -7.04 3.10 5.07
C LYS A 28 -8.33 3.20 5.89
N ALA A 29 -9.09 4.26 5.68
CA ALA A 29 -10.35 4.48 6.40
C ALA A 29 -11.38 3.38 6.09
N ILE A 30 -11.49 2.99 4.81
CA ILE A 30 -12.37 1.90 4.37
C ILE A 30 -11.97 0.59 5.05
N GLY A 31 -10.69 0.28 5.08
CA GLY A 31 -10.18 -0.94 5.74
C GLY A 31 -10.52 -0.99 7.22
N GLU A 32 -10.37 0.11 7.93
CA GLU A 32 -10.71 0.19 9.36
C GLU A 32 -12.23 0.06 9.59
N GLY A 33 -13.02 0.73 8.76
CA GLY A 33 -14.48 0.61 8.82
C GLY A 33 -14.95 -0.82 8.59
N LEU A 34 -14.45 -1.47 7.53
CA LEU A 34 -14.77 -2.88 7.24
C LEU A 34 -14.38 -3.79 8.40
N ARG A 35 -13.20 -3.59 8.97
CA ARG A 35 -12.75 -4.39 10.10
C ARG A 35 -13.75 -4.34 11.26
N MET A 36 -14.23 -3.15 11.59
CA MET A 36 -15.19 -2.98 12.67
C MET A 36 -16.56 -3.59 12.34
N GLU A 37 -17.02 -3.39 11.11
CA GLU A 37 -18.33 -3.86 10.67
C GLU A 37 -18.41 -5.38 10.56
N THR A 38 -17.31 -6.05 10.24
CA THR A 38 -17.27 -7.49 9.96
C THR A 38 -16.65 -8.34 11.07
N ALA A 39 -16.23 -7.73 12.16
CA ALA A 39 -15.59 -8.45 13.27
C ALA A 39 -16.51 -9.54 13.85
N GLY A 40 -17.80 -9.26 13.94
CA GLY A 40 -18.78 -10.23 14.45
C GLY A 40 -19.02 -11.43 13.52
N ASP A 41 -18.65 -11.29 12.24
CA ASP A 41 -18.79 -12.36 11.23
C ASP A 41 -17.50 -13.15 11.05
N ASN A 42 -16.50 -12.90 11.89
CA ASN A 42 -15.17 -13.52 11.81
C ASN A 42 -14.49 -13.31 10.45
N ILE A 43 -14.69 -12.15 9.84
CA ILE A 43 -14.02 -11.74 8.61
C ILE A 43 -12.84 -10.87 8.97
N ARG A 44 -11.65 -11.28 8.53
CA ARG A 44 -10.42 -10.55 8.78
C ARG A 44 -10.16 -9.55 7.67
N VAL A 45 -9.70 -8.35 8.04
CA VAL A 45 -9.37 -7.29 7.08
C VAL A 45 -7.91 -6.87 7.31
N THR A 46 -7.14 -6.89 6.23
CA THR A 46 -5.73 -6.46 6.22
C THR A 46 -5.56 -5.35 5.18
N THR A 47 -4.98 -4.24 5.58
CA THR A 47 -4.59 -3.18 4.65
C THR A 47 -3.07 -3.15 4.55
N LEU A 48 -2.55 -3.26 3.33
CA LEU A 48 -1.12 -3.14 3.05
C LEU A 48 -0.77 -1.73 2.59
N TYR A 49 0.40 -1.27 3.03
CA TYR A 49 0.95 0.03 2.66
C TYR A 49 2.32 -0.18 2.01
N PRO A 50 2.34 -0.59 0.73
CA PRO A 50 3.61 -0.78 0.02
C PRO A 50 4.30 0.55 -0.28
N GLY A 51 5.63 0.53 -0.24
CA GLY A 51 6.45 1.57 -0.87
C GLY A 51 6.59 1.30 -2.37
N ALA A 52 7.79 1.56 -2.93
CA ALA A 52 8.05 1.34 -4.35
C ALA A 52 8.12 -0.15 -4.67
N VAL A 53 7.18 -0.62 -5.48
CA VAL A 53 7.08 -2.02 -5.92
C VAL A 53 7.06 -2.07 -7.44
N GLU A 54 7.75 -3.04 -8.02
CA GLU A 54 7.74 -3.28 -9.45
C GLU A 54 6.31 -3.44 -9.97
N SER A 55 5.87 -2.51 -10.82
CA SER A 55 4.52 -2.50 -11.41
C SER A 55 4.44 -1.49 -12.55
N GLU A 56 3.33 -1.52 -13.28
CA GLU A 56 3.04 -0.56 -14.34
C GLU A 56 2.61 0.82 -13.81
N LEU A 57 2.37 0.96 -12.52
CA LEU A 57 1.90 2.21 -11.91
C LEU A 57 2.83 3.40 -12.21
N LYS A 58 4.13 3.16 -12.26
CA LYS A 58 5.15 4.18 -12.54
C LYS A 58 5.00 4.84 -13.93
N PHE A 59 4.22 4.23 -14.83
CA PHE A 59 3.96 4.75 -16.17
C PHE A 59 2.60 5.46 -16.28
N GLY A 60 1.84 5.54 -15.20
CA GLY A 60 0.46 6.02 -15.19
C GLY A 60 0.28 7.54 -15.13
N SER A 61 1.35 8.31 -14.93
CA SER A 61 1.26 9.77 -14.89
C SER A 61 1.22 10.39 -16.29
N SER A 62 0.31 11.34 -16.50
CA SER A 62 0.23 12.12 -17.75
C SER A 62 1.15 13.33 -17.78
N ASP A 63 1.74 13.72 -16.66
CA ASP A 63 2.72 14.81 -16.57
C ASP A 63 4.12 14.27 -16.80
N GLU A 64 4.80 14.77 -17.86
CA GLU A 64 6.11 14.26 -18.27
C GLU A 64 7.18 14.41 -17.18
N THR A 65 7.21 15.55 -16.48
CA THR A 65 8.20 15.81 -15.44
C THR A 65 7.97 14.91 -14.24
N SER A 66 6.73 14.80 -13.78
CA SER A 66 6.36 13.89 -12.67
C SER A 66 6.57 12.43 -13.05
N SER A 67 6.27 12.06 -14.29
CA SER A 67 6.46 10.69 -14.79
C SER A 67 7.95 10.31 -14.81
N ALA A 68 8.82 11.20 -15.31
CA ALA A 68 10.27 10.95 -15.34
C ALA A 68 10.85 10.82 -13.93
N ALA A 69 10.45 11.69 -13.00
CA ALA A 69 10.89 11.65 -11.62
C ALA A 69 10.41 10.36 -10.93
N MET A 70 9.17 9.97 -11.16
CA MET A 70 8.59 8.74 -10.62
C MET A 70 9.33 7.51 -11.13
N GLN A 71 9.58 7.42 -12.44
CA GLN A 71 10.30 6.29 -13.02
C GLN A 71 11.72 6.17 -12.46
N ALA A 72 12.43 7.29 -12.32
CA ALA A 72 13.77 7.31 -11.73
C ALA A 72 13.74 6.84 -10.26
N PHE A 73 12.76 7.28 -9.48
CA PHE A 73 12.59 6.88 -8.10
C PHE A 73 12.33 5.37 -7.99
N TYR A 74 11.42 4.82 -8.81
CA TYR A 74 11.14 3.39 -8.83
C TYR A 74 12.35 2.58 -9.26
N GLN A 75 13.04 3.01 -10.33
CA GLN A 75 14.23 2.32 -10.80
C GLN A 75 15.31 2.20 -9.72
N ALA A 76 15.45 3.24 -8.88
CA ALA A 76 16.44 3.25 -7.81
C ALA A 76 16.02 2.44 -6.57
N ASN A 77 14.72 2.27 -6.33
CA ASN A 77 14.21 1.80 -5.05
C ASN A 77 13.33 0.54 -5.12
N GLU A 78 12.64 0.25 -6.22
CA GLU A 78 11.59 -0.77 -6.25
C GLU A 78 12.06 -2.16 -5.82
N ILE A 79 11.15 -2.85 -5.16
CA ILE A 79 11.29 -4.26 -4.80
C ILE A 79 10.35 -5.11 -5.66
N PRO A 80 10.62 -6.42 -5.81
CA PRO A 80 9.75 -7.31 -6.58
C PRO A 80 8.33 -7.36 -6.01
N ALA A 81 7.35 -7.52 -6.87
CA ALA A 81 5.95 -7.72 -6.47
C ALA A 81 5.78 -8.93 -5.53
N ASP A 82 6.63 -9.96 -5.68
CA ASP A 82 6.65 -11.12 -4.79
C ASP A 82 6.81 -10.75 -3.32
N SER A 83 7.54 -9.68 -3.01
CA SER A 83 7.72 -9.22 -1.64
C SER A 83 6.38 -8.83 -0.98
N VAL A 84 5.50 -8.19 -1.75
CA VAL A 84 4.14 -7.85 -1.29
C VAL A 84 3.27 -9.11 -1.21
N ALA A 85 3.37 -10.00 -2.20
CA ALA A 85 2.62 -11.26 -2.22
C ALA A 85 2.93 -12.12 -0.98
N ARG A 86 4.19 -12.17 -0.56
CA ARG A 86 4.57 -12.91 0.67
C ARG A 86 3.96 -12.30 1.93
N ALA A 87 3.80 -11.00 1.98
CA ALA A 87 3.13 -10.35 3.12
C ALA A 87 1.62 -10.64 3.11
N VAL A 88 1.00 -10.69 1.94
CA VAL A 88 -0.40 -11.11 1.81
C VAL A 88 -0.57 -12.54 2.31
N ALA A 89 0.31 -13.46 1.90
CA ALA A 89 0.30 -14.84 2.36
C ALA A 89 0.45 -14.92 3.89
N TYR A 90 1.36 -14.15 4.46
CA TYR A 90 1.54 -14.09 5.92
C TYR A 90 0.23 -13.70 6.64
N ALA A 91 -0.48 -12.68 6.15
CA ALA A 91 -1.72 -12.24 6.76
C ALA A 91 -2.82 -13.32 6.67
N ILE A 92 -2.91 -14.01 5.52
CA ILE A 92 -3.92 -15.05 5.27
C ILE A 92 -3.63 -16.31 6.08
N GLU A 93 -2.37 -16.67 6.27
CA GLU A 93 -1.95 -17.90 6.95
C GLU A 93 -2.09 -17.87 8.46
N GLN A 94 -2.44 -16.73 9.06
CA GLN A 94 -2.65 -16.65 10.51
C GLN A 94 -3.86 -17.51 10.93
N PRO A 95 -3.90 -17.98 12.20
CA PRO A 95 -5.07 -18.68 12.72
C PRO A 95 -6.35 -17.85 12.57
N ALA A 96 -7.49 -18.51 12.52
CA ALA A 96 -8.77 -17.87 12.27
C ALA A 96 -9.15 -16.77 13.27
N ASP A 97 -8.62 -16.83 14.49
CA ASP A 97 -8.86 -15.86 15.56
C ASP A 97 -7.82 -14.73 15.61
N VAL A 98 -6.88 -14.72 14.66
CA VAL A 98 -5.82 -13.70 14.59
C VAL A 98 -5.97 -12.87 13.31
N ALA A 99 -6.15 -11.58 13.47
CA ALA A 99 -6.19 -10.65 12.35
C ALA A 99 -4.95 -9.73 12.37
N VAL A 100 -4.17 -9.77 11.29
CA VAL A 100 -3.11 -8.79 11.04
C VAL A 100 -3.75 -7.68 10.23
N ASN A 101 -3.97 -6.52 10.83
CA ASN A 101 -4.82 -5.49 10.24
C ASN A 101 -4.07 -4.50 9.35
N GLU A 102 -2.79 -4.24 9.63
CA GLU A 102 -1.99 -3.32 8.83
C GLU A 102 -0.57 -3.87 8.66
N ILE A 103 -0.05 -3.80 7.43
CA ILE A 103 1.32 -4.19 7.11
C ILE A 103 1.93 -3.10 6.22
N THR A 104 3.03 -2.51 6.68
CA THR A 104 3.81 -1.55 5.90
C THR A 104 5.07 -2.21 5.37
N ILE A 105 5.30 -2.15 4.06
CA ILE A 105 6.45 -2.75 3.40
C ILE A 105 7.13 -1.70 2.54
N ARG A 106 8.40 -1.46 2.79
CA ARG A 106 9.22 -0.54 1.99
C ARG A 106 10.46 -1.25 1.48
N PRO A 107 10.98 -0.85 0.31
CA PRO A 107 12.39 -1.08 0.03
C PRO A 107 13.22 -0.53 1.19
N THR A 108 14.24 -1.28 1.60
CA THR A 108 15.08 -0.87 2.75
C THR A 108 15.68 0.53 2.58
N ARG A 109 15.93 0.93 1.32
CA ARG A 109 16.53 2.22 0.98
C ARG A 109 15.53 3.36 0.83
N GLN A 110 14.23 3.08 0.88
CA GLN A 110 13.22 4.12 0.71
C GLN A 110 13.02 4.89 2.02
N GLU A 111 13.29 6.20 1.98
CA GLU A 111 13.14 7.07 3.16
C GLU A 111 11.69 7.51 3.41
N PHE A 112 10.92 7.69 2.35
CA PHE A 112 9.52 8.06 2.47
C PHE A 112 8.67 6.85 2.83
#